data_73b7ab7a19b55e8413eb31415963229a
#
_entry.id   73b7ab7a19b55e8413eb31415963229a
#
_cell.length_a   1.000
_cell.length_b   1.000
_cell.length_c   1.000
_cell.angle_alpha   90.00
_cell.angle_beta   90.00
_cell.angle_gamma   90.00
#
_symmetry.space_group_name_H-M   'P 1'
#
loop_
_entity.id
_entity.type
_entity.pdbx_description
1 polymer ?
#
loop_
_entity_poly.entity_id
_entity_poly.type
_entity_poly.pdbx_seq_one_letter_code
_entity_poly.pdbx_strand_id
1 'polypeptide(L)'
;MTPEQSKKFQYWQWRTIIGTMIGYSIFYLVRKNFSFAIPGLTVEYGITKATFGAIIAIASFVYGLSKLINGFLADRLDGRWHLVTGLSVSAFVNIMFGAGAMICAYFTGVTEGNKFVHALVILFAILYVINNMFQGCGFPPCNRLITHWVPPHELATKMSIWNTSHSVGAFIAAILCGYIMGHTGTDMSADSDMRARVIENTANITSSMDPAAAQAYVDNALLNIGAWQWAFWIPALIAVLGVIFIIVTLRDTPSSVGLPE
;
A
#
# COMPACT_ATOMS: atom_id res chain seq x y z
N MET A 1 -29.66 -28.02 5.85
CA MET A 1 -28.66 -28.35 4.79
C MET A 1 -28.50 -29.87 4.71
N THR A 2 -28.41 -30.44 3.51
CA THR A 2 -28.00 -31.85 3.32
C THR A 2 -26.52 -32.03 3.69
N PRO A 3 -26.04 -33.26 3.94
CA PRO A 3 -24.63 -33.50 4.22
C PRO A 3 -23.68 -32.99 3.12
N GLU A 4 -24.12 -33.04 1.87
CA GLU A 4 -23.35 -32.52 0.72
C GLU A 4 -23.31 -30.99 0.71
N GLN A 5 -24.43 -30.35 0.97
CA GLN A 5 -24.50 -28.88 1.11
C GLN A 5 -23.65 -28.40 2.27
N SER A 6 -23.61 -29.12 3.39
CA SER A 6 -22.76 -28.77 4.54
C SER A 6 -21.27 -28.82 4.19
N LYS A 7 -20.80 -29.83 3.46
CA LYS A 7 -19.41 -29.92 2.98
C LYS A 7 -19.08 -28.75 2.03
N LYS A 8 -19.99 -28.47 1.10
CA LYS A 8 -19.83 -27.36 0.14
C LYS A 8 -19.78 -26.01 0.87
N PHE A 9 -20.61 -25.81 1.89
CA PHE A 9 -20.61 -24.59 2.72
C PHE A 9 -19.29 -24.44 3.47
N GLN A 10 -18.79 -25.48 4.14
CA GLN A 10 -17.49 -25.45 4.83
C GLN A 10 -16.32 -25.13 3.89
N TYR A 11 -16.32 -25.69 2.68
CA TYR A 11 -15.32 -25.38 1.66
C TYR A 11 -15.32 -23.89 1.32
N TRP A 12 -16.49 -23.30 1.04
CA TRP A 12 -16.61 -21.89 0.70
C TRP A 12 -16.33 -20.98 1.91
N GLN A 13 -16.69 -21.39 3.11
CA GLN A 13 -16.37 -20.67 4.35
C GLN A 13 -14.87 -20.48 4.50
N TRP A 14 -14.09 -21.56 4.44
CA TRP A 14 -12.63 -21.47 4.54
C TRP A 14 -12.02 -20.71 3.37
N ARG A 15 -12.52 -20.90 2.19
CA ARG A 15 -12.10 -20.20 0.98
C ARG A 15 -12.32 -18.70 1.11
N THR A 16 -13.44 -18.26 1.68
CA THR A 16 -13.74 -16.85 1.93
C THR A 16 -12.83 -16.27 3.02
N ILE A 17 -12.63 -16.97 4.13
CA ILE A 17 -11.75 -16.52 5.22
C ILE A 17 -10.33 -16.33 4.69
N ILE A 18 -9.74 -17.36 4.08
CA ILE A 18 -8.37 -17.30 3.57
C ILE A 18 -8.26 -16.28 2.44
N GLY A 19 -9.22 -16.25 1.52
CA GLY A 19 -9.24 -15.31 0.40
C GLY A 19 -9.31 -13.86 0.85
N THR A 20 -10.14 -13.55 1.84
CA THR A 20 -10.22 -12.18 2.41
C THR A 20 -8.98 -11.85 3.26
N MET A 21 -8.38 -12.82 3.96
CA MET A 21 -7.11 -12.61 4.69
C MET A 21 -5.98 -12.21 3.73
N ILE A 22 -5.81 -12.96 2.64
CA ILE A 22 -4.80 -12.67 1.61
C ILE A 22 -5.10 -11.32 0.96
N GLY A 23 -6.35 -11.10 0.51
CA GLY A 23 -6.76 -9.84 -0.10
C GLY A 23 -6.50 -8.64 0.79
N TYR A 24 -6.86 -8.71 2.07
CA TYR A 24 -6.64 -7.63 3.03
C TYR A 24 -5.16 -7.41 3.37
N SER A 25 -4.35 -8.46 3.40
CA SER A 25 -2.90 -8.35 3.53
C SER A 25 -2.28 -7.58 2.37
N ILE A 26 -2.79 -7.77 1.13
CA ILE A 26 -2.34 -7.04 -0.06
C ILE A 26 -2.74 -5.55 0.02
N PHE A 27 -3.92 -5.21 0.57
CA PHE A 27 -4.28 -3.82 0.86
C PHE A 27 -3.23 -3.16 1.76
N TYR A 28 -2.75 -3.85 2.78
CA TYR A 28 -1.69 -3.33 3.66
C TYR A 28 -0.35 -3.16 2.94
N LEU A 29 -0.03 -4.05 2.01
CA LEU A 29 1.19 -3.96 1.21
C LEU A 29 1.25 -2.65 0.42
N VAL A 30 0.19 -2.32 -0.35
CA VAL A 30 0.11 -1.09 -1.16
C VAL A 30 -0.27 0.17 -0.37
N ARG A 31 -0.42 0.07 0.95
CA ARG A 31 -0.64 1.19 1.85
C ARG A 31 0.62 1.56 2.61
N LYS A 32 1.36 0.56 3.10
CA LYS A 32 2.52 0.76 3.98
C LYS A 32 3.79 1.07 3.21
N ASN A 33 3.87 0.70 1.94
CA ASN A 33 5.03 0.96 1.08
C ASN A 33 5.41 2.44 0.98
N PHE A 34 4.45 3.36 1.04
CA PHE A 34 4.71 4.80 1.06
C PHE A 34 5.69 5.21 2.18
N SER A 35 5.50 4.68 3.38
CA SER A 35 6.38 4.98 4.51
C SER A 35 7.82 4.48 4.30
N PHE A 36 7.99 3.38 3.56
CA PHE A 36 9.31 2.84 3.25
C PHE A 36 10.01 3.59 2.10
N ALA A 37 9.26 4.27 1.23
CA ALA A 37 9.81 5.10 0.17
C ALA A 37 10.31 6.48 0.67
N ILE A 38 9.85 6.95 1.83
CA ILE A 38 10.19 8.28 2.38
C ILE A 38 11.71 8.50 2.47
N PRO A 39 12.53 7.57 2.99
CA PRO A 39 13.99 7.80 3.05
C PRO A 39 14.61 8.06 1.69
N GLY A 40 14.25 7.30 0.66
CA GLY A 40 14.73 7.51 -0.70
C GLY A 40 14.34 8.88 -1.26
N LEU A 41 13.08 9.27 -1.08
CA LEU A 41 12.57 10.58 -1.52
C LEU A 41 13.25 11.75 -0.79
N THR A 42 13.58 11.57 0.49
CA THR A 42 14.33 12.57 1.27
C THR A 42 15.75 12.69 0.73
N VAL A 43 16.42 11.60 0.46
CA VAL A 43 17.79 11.56 -0.07
C VAL A 43 17.87 12.22 -1.45
N GLU A 44 16.97 11.87 -2.37
CA GLU A 44 17.04 12.33 -3.75
C GLU A 44 16.52 13.77 -3.95
N TYR A 45 15.47 14.15 -3.23
CA TYR A 45 14.76 15.41 -3.49
C TYR A 45 14.73 16.37 -2.29
N GLY A 46 15.34 16.04 -1.17
CA GLY A 46 15.37 16.89 0.02
C GLY A 46 13.99 17.09 0.69
N ILE A 47 12.99 16.26 0.37
CA ILE A 47 11.65 16.41 0.94
C ILE A 47 11.70 16.05 2.42
N THR A 48 11.27 16.98 3.27
CA THR A 48 11.41 16.87 4.72
C THR A 48 10.43 15.86 5.33
N LYS A 49 10.80 15.26 6.46
CA LYS A 49 9.91 14.40 7.25
C LYS A 49 8.63 15.13 7.69
N ALA A 50 8.72 16.44 7.95
CA ALA A 50 7.57 17.27 8.32
C ALA A 50 6.54 17.35 7.18
N THR A 51 7.00 17.52 5.93
CA THR A 51 6.15 17.52 4.73
C THR A 51 5.43 16.18 4.57
N PHE A 52 6.14 15.05 4.69
CA PHE A 52 5.51 13.73 4.65
C PHE A 52 4.56 13.51 5.83
N GLY A 53 4.90 13.99 7.03
CA GLY A 53 4.04 13.94 8.20
C GLY A 53 2.70 14.64 7.98
N ALA A 54 2.71 15.83 7.37
CA ALA A 54 1.49 16.56 7.03
C ALA A 54 0.63 15.79 6.00
N ILE A 55 1.24 15.25 4.95
CA ILE A 55 0.55 14.43 3.94
C ILE A 55 -0.11 13.21 4.60
N ILE A 56 0.63 12.51 5.46
CA ILE A 56 0.14 11.32 6.17
C ILE A 56 -1.02 11.68 7.12
N ALA A 57 -0.95 12.81 7.82
CA ALA A 57 -1.99 13.25 8.74
C ALA A 57 -3.32 13.52 8.00
N ILE A 58 -3.27 14.30 6.90
CA ILE A 58 -4.44 14.60 6.07
C ILE A 58 -5.04 13.29 5.49
N ALA A 59 -4.21 12.44 4.92
CA ALA A 59 -4.66 11.20 4.32
C ALA A 59 -5.23 10.22 5.37
N SER A 60 -4.71 10.22 6.60
CA SER A 60 -5.26 9.40 7.70
C SER A 60 -6.66 9.86 8.11
N PHE A 61 -6.91 11.16 8.13
CA PHE A 61 -8.25 11.72 8.36
C PHE A 61 -9.22 11.28 7.25
N VAL A 62 -8.82 11.42 5.98
CA VAL A 62 -9.62 10.97 4.83
C VAL A 62 -9.89 9.46 4.89
N TYR A 63 -8.91 8.67 5.29
CA TYR A 63 -9.09 7.22 5.48
C TYR A 63 -10.15 6.90 6.55
N GLY A 64 -10.12 7.61 7.68
CA GLY A 64 -11.14 7.45 8.74
C GLY A 64 -12.56 7.74 8.21
N LEU A 65 -12.73 8.87 7.51
CA LEU A 65 -14.00 9.23 6.89
C LEU A 65 -14.43 8.24 5.81
N SER A 66 -13.48 7.81 4.98
CA SER A 66 -13.72 6.79 3.95
C SER A 66 -14.20 5.47 4.54
N LYS A 67 -13.67 5.04 5.69
CA LYS A 67 -14.15 3.83 6.37
C LYS A 67 -15.62 3.92 6.78
N LEU A 68 -16.07 5.07 7.25
CA LEU A 68 -17.48 5.28 7.61
C LEU A 68 -18.38 5.15 6.38
N ILE A 69 -18.01 5.82 5.29
CA ILE A 69 -18.76 5.77 4.03
C ILE A 69 -18.78 4.34 3.46
N ASN A 70 -17.62 3.69 3.42
CA ASN A 70 -17.51 2.32 2.90
C ASN A 70 -18.17 1.28 3.82
N GLY A 71 -18.30 1.53 5.13
CA GLY A 71 -19.11 0.72 6.01
C GLY A 71 -20.58 0.68 5.57
N PHE A 72 -21.16 1.86 5.33
CA PHE A 72 -22.51 1.98 4.84
C PHE A 72 -22.71 1.41 3.41
N LEU A 73 -21.73 1.58 2.54
CA LEU A 73 -21.75 1.02 1.19
C LEU A 73 -21.59 -0.50 1.18
N ALA A 74 -20.79 -1.05 2.09
CA ALA A 74 -20.57 -2.49 2.18
C ALA A 74 -21.86 -3.28 2.45
N ASP A 75 -22.81 -2.70 3.20
CA ASP A 75 -24.11 -3.34 3.46
C ASP A 75 -25.02 -3.40 2.21
N ARG A 76 -24.72 -2.63 1.16
CA ARG A 76 -25.55 -2.50 -0.04
C ARG A 76 -24.92 -3.03 -1.31
N LEU A 77 -23.60 -3.07 -1.37
CA LEU A 77 -22.84 -3.48 -2.55
C LEU A 77 -22.39 -4.94 -2.41
N ASP A 78 -22.14 -5.61 -3.52
CA ASP A 78 -21.44 -6.90 -3.55
C ASP A 78 -20.04 -6.74 -2.96
N GLY A 79 -19.74 -7.47 -1.87
CA GLY A 79 -18.49 -7.33 -1.11
C GLY A 79 -17.26 -7.69 -1.93
N ARG A 80 -17.37 -8.64 -2.86
CA ARG A 80 -16.28 -9.03 -3.76
C ARG A 80 -15.91 -7.87 -4.69
N TRP A 81 -16.88 -7.28 -5.38
CA TRP A 81 -16.63 -6.17 -6.30
C TRP A 81 -16.21 -4.90 -5.59
N HIS A 82 -16.70 -4.68 -4.38
CA HIS A 82 -16.26 -3.57 -3.53
C HIS A 82 -14.75 -3.67 -3.20
N LEU A 83 -14.28 -4.88 -2.80
CA LEU A 83 -12.86 -5.15 -2.59
C LEU A 83 -12.03 -4.97 -3.86
N VAL A 84 -12.52 -5.53 -4.98
CA VAL A 84 -11.87 -5.41 -6.29
C VAL A 84 -11.68 -3.94 -6.68
N THR A 85 -12.70 -3.11 -6.53
CA THR A 85 -12.63 -1.68 -6.85
C THR A 85 -11.56 -0.97 -5.99
N GLY A 86 -11.61 -1.18 -4.66
CA GLY A 86 -10.65 -0.57 -3.74
C GLY A 86 -9.20 -0.94 -4.05
N LEU A 87 -8.94 -2.24 -4.28
CA LEU A 87 -7.59 -2.73 -4.56
C LEU A 87 -7.10 -2.32 -5.95
N SER A 88 -7.98 -2.31 -6.97
CA SER A 88 -7.63 -1.88 -8.33
C SER A 88 -7.21 -0.42 -8.39
N VAL A 89 -7.98 0.46 -7.73
CA VAL A 89 -7.61 1.88 -7.66
C VAL A 89 -6.33 2.07 -6.86
N SER A 90 -6.16 1.37 -5.74
CA SER A 90 -4.92 1.41 -4.96
C SER A 90 -3.71 0.94 -5.77
N ALA A 91 -3.85 -0.13 -6.58
CA ALA A 91 -2.79 -0.59 -7.46
C ALA A 91 -2.43 0.46 -8.52
N PHE A 92 -3.44 1.05 -9.19
CA PHE A 92 -3.23 2.11 -10.16
C PHE A 92 -2.54 3.33 -9.57
N VAL A 93 -2.98 3.80 -8.40
CA VAL A 93 -2.34 4.93 -7.70
C VAL A 93 -0.88 4.61 -7.34
N ASN A 94 -0.58 3.37 -6.95
CA ASN A 94 0.80 2.96 -6.68
C ASN A 94 1.66 2.95 -7.95
N ILE A 95 1.12 2.59 -9.12
CA ILE A 95 1.83 2.75 -10.40
C ILE A 95 2.14 4.24 -10.65
N MET A 96 1.18 5.11 -10.40
CA MET A 96 1.38 6.56 -10.53
C MET A 96 2.42 7.13 -9.55
N PHE A 97 2.47 6.62 -8.31
CA PHE A 97 3.54 6.98 -7.37
C PHE A 97 4.92 6.65 -7.92
N GLY A 98 5.14 5.42 -8.39
CA GLY A 98 6.42 5.02 -8.97
C GLY A 98 6.80 5.84 -10.21
N ALA A 99 5.81 6.27 -11.01
CA ALA A 99 5.99 7.13 -12.16
C ALA A 99 6.04 8.64 -11.81
N GLY A 100 5.89 9.01 -10.54
CA GLY A 100 5.69 10.39 -10.09
C GLY A 100 6.76 11.36 -10.56
N ALA A 101 8.03 10.98 -10.47
CA ALA A 101 9.13 11.81 -10.96
C ALA A 101 9.04 12.05 -12.48
N MET A 102 8.73 11.02 -13.26
CA MET A 102 8.55 11.13 -14.72
C MET A 102 7.36 12.04 -15.08
N ILE A 103 6.25 11.89 -14.36
CA ILE A 103 5.05 12.73 -14.54
C ILE A 103 5.39 14.20 -14.25
N CYS A 104 6.05 14.47 -13.12
CA CYS A 104 6.44 15.83 -12.76
C CYS A 104 7.42 16.44 -13.76
N ALA A 105 8.43 15.68 -14.22
CA ALA A 105 9.38 16.13 -15.22
C ALA A 105 8.67 16.51 -16.53
N TYR A 106 7.71 15.72 -16.98
CA TYR A 106 6.93 16.00 -18.18
C TYR A 106 6.14 17.31 -18.08
N PHE A 107 5.41 17.53 -16.96
CA PHE A 107 4.57 18.71 -16.78
C PHE A 107 5.35 19.99 -16.42
N THR A 108 6.45 19.88 -15.69
CA THR A 108 7.23 21.05 -15.28
C THR A 108 8.30 21.45 -16.28
N GLY A 109 8.69 20.54 -17.18
CA GLY A 109 9.80 20.70 -18.12
C GLY A 109 11.19 20.70 -17.47
N VAL A 110 11.26 20.33 -16.17
CA VAL A 110 12.52 20.26 -15.41
C VAL A 110 12.51 18.97 -14.58
N THR A 111 13.70 18.42 -14.34
CA THR A 111 13.90 17.19 -13.55
C THR A 111 14.38 17.46 -12.13
N GLU A 112 14.66 18.73 -11.80
CA GLU A 112 15.31 19.15 -10.55
C GLU A 112 14.87 20.55 -10.12
N GLY A 113 15.26 20.92 -8.90
CA GLY A 113 15.02 22.24 -8.33
C GLY A 113 13.65 22.41 -7.68
N ASN A 114 13.45 23.55 -7.05
CA ASN A 114 12.27 23.80 -6.19
C ASN A 114 10.95 23.62 -6.91
N LYS A 115 10.85 24.02 -8.18
CA LYS A 115 9.62 23.86 -8.99
C LYS A 115 9.23 22.39 -9.15
N PHE A 116 10.23 21.55 -9.44
CA PHE A 116 10.03 20.09 -9.59
C PHE A 116 9.62 19.46 -8.25
N VAL A 117 10.35 19.77 -7.16
CA VAL A 117 10.09 19.22 -5.83
C VAL A 117 8.69 19.61 -5.33
N HIS A 118 8.27 20.86 -5.52
CA HIS A 118 6.91 21.28 -5.18
C HIS A 118 5.85 20.52 -5.96
N ALA A 119 6.03 20.34 -7.28
CA ALA A 119 5.12 19.57 -8.10
C ALA A 119 5.04 18.09 -7.62
N LEU A 120 6.18 17.50 -7.29
CA LEU A 120 6.25 16.12 -6.78
C LEU A 120 5.54 15.96 -5.43
N VAL A 121 5.73 16.90 -4.51
CA VAL A 121 5.04 16.91 -3.20
C VAL A 121 3.54 17.03 -3.38
N ILE A 122 3.06 17.94 -4.25
CA ILE A 122 1.62 18.10 -4.53
C ILE A 122 1.05 16.84 -5.16
N LEU A 123 1.72 16.27 -6.16
CA LEU A 123 1.29 15.02 -6.80
C LEU A 123 1.20 13.88 -5.77
N PHE A 124 2.21 13.72 -4.93
CA PHE A 124 2.23 12.68 -3.91
C PHE A 124 1.16 12.89 -2.85
N ALA A 125 0.89 14.13 -2.45
CA ALA A 125 -0.19 14.44 -1.53
C ALA A 125 -1.56 14.03 -2.12
N ILE A 126 -1.84 14.40 -3.37
CA ILE A 126 -3.08 14.03 -4.06
C ILE A 126 -3.21 12.51 -4.19
N LEU A 127 -2.18 11.85 -4.70
CA LEU A 127 -2.17 10.40 -4.87
C LEU A 127 -2.34 9.66 -3.54
N TYR A 128 -1.70 10.15 -2.46
CA TYR A 128 -1.78 9.50 -1.16
C TYR A 128 -3.15 9.67 -0.51
N VAL A 129 -3.80 10.81 -0.70
CA VAL A 129 -5.19 11.03 -0.28
C VAL A 129 -6.13 10.10 -1.05
N ILE A 130 -6.00 10.02 -2.38
CA ILE A 130 -6.80 9.10 -3.21
C ILE A 130 -6.57 7.64 -2.77
N ASN A 131 -5.31 7.22 -2.59
CA ASN A 131 -5.00 5.88 -2.12
C ASN A 131 -5.70 5.58 -0.79
N ASN A 132 -5.59 6.46 0.20
CA ASN A 132 -6.21 6.27 1.51
C ASN A 132 -7.74 6.29 1.46
N MET A 133 -8.35 7.04 0.55
CA MET A 133 -9.80 6.99 0.30
C MET A 133 -10.22 5.58 -0.16
N PHE A 134 -9.54 4.97 -1.12
CA PHE A 134 -9.86 3.63 -1.63
C PHE A 134 -9.36 2.50 -0.72
N GLN A 135 -8.40 2.75 0.15
CA GLN A 135 -8.02 1.83 1.22
C GLN A 135 -9.16 1.61 2.24
N GLY A 136 -10.09 2.56 2.36
CA GLY A 136 -11.33 2.41 3.13
C GLY A 136 -12.23 1.27 2.64
N CYS A 137 -12.11 0.88 1.36
CA CYS A 137 -12.84 -0.26 0.76
C CYS A 137 -12.29 -1.64 1.19
N GLY A 138 -11.27 -1.73 2.04
CA GLY A 138 -10.67 -3.02 2.42
C GLY A 138 -11.43 -3.73 3.53
N PHE A 139 -11.57 -3.11 4.71
CA PHE A 139 -12.12 -3.76 5.91
C PHE A 139 -13.63 -4.04 5.82
N PRO A 140 -14.51 -3.06 5.49
CA PRO A 140 -15.95 -3.26 5.60
C PRO A 140 -16.48 -4.41 4.73
N PRO A 141 -16.10 -4.54 3.43
CA PRO A 141 -16.58 -5.66 2.63
C PRO A 141 -16.00 -7.02 3.07
N CYS A 142 -14.77 -7.06 3.61
CA CYS A 142 -14.26 -8.30 4.22
C CYS A 142 -15.12 -8.74 5.40
N ASN A 143 -15.48 -7.80 6.28
CA ASN A 143 -16.35 -8.08 7.42
C ASN A 143 -17.71 -8.62 6.97
N ARG A 144 -18.33 -7.97 5.99
CA ARG A 144 -19.60 -8.44 5.41
C ARG A 144 -19.46 -9.86 4.83
N LEU A 145 -18.47 -10.12 3.99
CA LEU A 145 -18.25 -11.43 3.40
C LEU A 145 -18.13 -12.52 4.49
N ILE A 146 -17.35 -12.25 5.54
CA ILE A 146 -17.16 -13.21 6.62
C ILE A 146 -18.47 -13.44 7.38
N THR A 147 -19.27 -12.42 7.66
CA THR A 147 -20.54 -12.57 8.36
C THR A 147 -21.57 -13.38 7.57
N HIS A 148 -21.53 -13.36 6.24
CA HIS A 148 -22.39 -14.22 5.40
C HIS A 148 -21.92 -15.70 5.34
N TRP A 149 -20.62 -15.95 5.50
CA TRP A 149 -20.05 -17.29 5.36
C TRP A 149 -19.71 -17.97 6.69
N VAL A 150 -19.80 -17.25 7.81
CA VAL A 150 -19.44 -17.81 9.12
C VAL A 150 -20.65 -17.80 10.05
N PRO A 151 -21.04 -18.95 10.61
CA PRO A 151 -22.11 -19.03 11.60
C PRO A 151 -21.82 -18.17 12.84
N PRO A 152 -22.84 -17.56 13.47
CA PRO A 152 -22.65 -16.65 14.61
C PRO A 152 -21.83 -17.21 15.77
N HIS A 153 -21.97 -18.53 16.06
CA HIS A 153 -21.27 -19.19 17.17
C HIS A 153 -19.76 -19.37 16.92
N GLU A 154 -19.29 -19.29 15.66
CA GLU A 154 -17.87 -19.37 15.29
C GLU A 154 -17.27 -18.00 14.92
N LEU A 155 -18.13 -16.99 14.73
CA LEU A 155 -17.75 -15.73 14.13
C LEU A 155 -16.64 -15.01 14.92
N ALA A 156 -16.75 -14.95 16.26
CA ALA A 156 -15.77 -14.27 17.10
C ALA A 156 -14.37 -14.87 16.94
N THR A 157 -14.26 -16.20 16.99
CA THR A 157 -12.96 -16.91 16.85
C THR A 157 -12.37 -16.72 15.46
N LYS A 158 -13.18 -16.89 14.41
CA LYS A 158 -12.71 -16.75 13.02
C LYS A 158 -12.34 -15.32 12.66
N MET A 159 -13.08 -14.34 13.18
CA MET A 159 -12.72 -12.91 13.03
C MET A 159 -11.44 -12.55 13.76
N SER A 160 -11.18 -13.13 14.93
CA SER A 160 -9.92 -12.92 15.65
C SER A 160 -8.71 -13.44 14.86
N ILE A 161 -8.83 -14.63 14.25
CA ILE A 161 -7.81 -15.19 13.36
C ILE A 161 -7.67 -14.31 12.11
N TRP A 162 -8.78 -13.96 11.46
CA TRP A 162 -8.78 -13.10 10.28
C TRP A 162 -8.10 -11.75 10.55
N ASN A 163 -8.31 -11.18 11.74
CA ASN A 163 -7.74 -9.88 12.10
C ASN A 163 -6.20 -9.87 12.14
N THR A 164 -5.53 -11.03 12.19
CA THR A 164 -4.06 -11.10 12.07
C THR A 164 -3.56 -10.72 10.67
N SER A 165 -4.42 -10.76 9.65
CA SER A 165 -4.06 -10.51 8.25
C SER A 165 -3.43 -9.12 8.02
N HIS A 166 -3.86 -8.09 8.74
CA HIS A 166 -3.29 -6.76 8.62
C HIS A 166 -1.84 -6.70 9.15
N SER A 167 -1.54 -7.40 10.24
CA SER A 167 -0.19 -7.49 10.80
C SER A 167 0.73 -8.28 9.87
N VAL A 168 0.23 -9.39 9.31
CA VAL A 168 0.96 -10.18 8.30
C VAL A 168 1.25 -9.34 7.07
N GLY A 169 0.25 -8.60 6.56
CA GLY A 169 0.42 -7.70 5.41
C GLY A 169 1.44 -6.58 5.67
N ALA A 170 1.40 -5.97 6.87
CA ALA A 170 2.37 -4.95 7.26
C ALA A 170 3.80 -5.52 7.40
N PHE A 171 3.94 -6.72 7.94
CA PHE A 171 5.21 -7.42 8.07
C PHE A 171 5.81 -7.76 6.69
N ILE A 172 5.00 -8.33 5.79
CA ILE A 172 5.43 -8.60 4.41
C ILE A 172 5.85 -7.31 3.71
N ALA A 173 5.09 -6.21 3.88
CA ALA A 173 5.44 -4.91 3.33
C ALA A 173 6.80 -4.41 3.82
N ALA A 174 7.09 -4.58 5.13
CA ALA A 174 8.37 -4.16 5.70
C ALA A 174 9.56 -4.93 5.11
N ILE A 175 9.46 -6.27 5.04
CA ILE A 175 10.53 -7.11 4.48
C ILE A 175 10.70 -6.82 2.99
N LEU A 176 9.61 -6.81 2.22
CA LEU A 176 9.65 -6.63 0.78
C LEU A 176 10.20 -5.25 0.40
N CYS A 177 9.65 -4.18 0.99
CA CYS A 177 10.11 -2.82 0.70
C CYS A 177 11.53 -2.58 1.21
N GLY A 178 11.90 -3.13 2.39
CA GLY A 178 13.28 -3.07 2.88
C GLY A 178 14.26 -3.72 1.91
N TYR A 179 13.94 -4.91 1.40
CA TYR A 179 14.74 -5.59 0.39
C TYR A 179 14.83 -4.77 -0.91
N ILE A 180 13.69 -4.28 -1.42
CA ILE A 180 13.63 -3.45 -2.63
C ILE A 180 14.52 -2.20 -2.47
N MET A 181 14.35 -1.46 -1.37
CA MET A 181 15.11 -0.24 -1.12
C MET A 181 16.63 -0.45 -1.04
N GLY A 182 17.07 -1.66 -0.73
CA GLY A 182 18.51 -1.99 -0.67
C GLY A 182 19.09 -2.62 -1.93
N HIS A 183 18.28 -2.97 -2.96
CA HIS A 183 18.76 -3.82 -4.06
C HIS A 183 18.27 -3.45 -5.46
N THR A 184 17.38 -2.46 -5.60
CA THR A 184 16.74 -2.18 -6.91
C THR A 184 17.08 -0.83 -7.50
N GLY A 185 17.82 0.00 -6.79
CA GLY A 185 18.24 1.31 -7.25
C GLY A 185 19.44 1.25 -8.21
N THR A 186 19.84 2.42 -8.66
CA THR A 186 21.01 2.63 -9.47
C THR A 186 22.15 3.11 -8.58
N ASP A 187 23.34 2.51 -8.75
CA ASP A 187 24.56 2.99 -8.08
C ASP A 187 25.05 4.28 -8.76
N MET A 188 24.96 5.38 -8.01
CA MET A 188 25.39 6.72 -8.40
C MET A 188 26.59 7.20 -7.58
N SER A 189 27.35 6.29 -6.97
CA SER A 189 28.49 6.62 -6.10
C SER A 189 29.62 7.36 -6.84
N ALA A 190 29.75 7.18 -8.15
CA ALA A 190 30.70 7.86 -9.02
C ALA A 190 30.21 9.23 -9.53
N ASP A 191 28.94 9.56 -9.35
CA ASP A 191 28.34 10.84 -9.79
C ASP A 191 28.58 11.93 -8.75
N SER A 192 29.43 12.91 -9.07
CA SER A 192 29.78 14.02 -8.16
C SER A 192 28.60 14.96 -7.89
N ASP A 193 27.73 15.18 -8.88
CA ASP A 193 26.59 16.09 -8.76
C ASP A 193 25.49 15.45 -7.90
N MET A 194 25.24 14.16 -8.10
CA MET A 194 24.33 13.39 -7.23
C MET A 194 24.87 13.34 -5.80
N ARG A 195 26.17 13.11 -5.61
CA ARG A 195 26.79 13.13 -4.28
C ARG A 195 26.62 14.46 -3.59
N ALA A 196 26.86 15.57 -4.27
CA ALA A 196 26.68 16.91 -3.70
C ALA A 196 25.21 17.14 -3.28
N ARG A 197 24.25 16.73 -4.12
CA ARG A 197 22.81 16.82 -3.78
C ARG A 197 22.43 15.95 -2.59
N VAL A 198 22.91 14.73 -2.51
CA VAL A 198 22.62 13.85 -1.37
C VAL A 198 23.18 14.43 -0.08
N ILE A 199 24.39 14.99 -0.09
CA ILE A 199 24.98 15.69 1.06
C ILE A 199 24.11 16.86 1.50
N GLU A 200 23.69 17.72 0.56
CA GLU A 200 22.82 18.86 0.85
C GLU A 200 21.46 18.42 1.41
N ASN A 201 20.79 17.47 0.75
CA ASN A 201 19.48 16.98 1.14
C ASN A 201 19.47 16.28 2.50
N THR A 202 20.58 15.69 2.88
CA THR A 202 20.72 14.93 4.13
C THR A 202 21.44 15.68 5.25
N ALA A 203 21.84 16.94 5.02
CA ALA A 203 22.59 17.75 5.96
C ALA A 203 21.96 17.80 7.37
N ASN A 204 20.63 17.93 7.44
CA ASN A 204 19.90 17.93 8.71
C ASN A 204 19.95 16.57 9.47
N ILE A 205 20.21 15.47 8.76
CA ILE A 205 20.32 14.13 9.34
C ILE A 205 21.77 13.87 9.74
N THR A 206 22.70 14.18 8.84
CA THR A 206 24.13 13.90 8.99
C THR A 206 24.84 14.83 9.96
N SER A 207 24.32 16.06 10.17
CA SER A 207 24.90 17.04 11.11
C SER A 207 24.97 16.57 12.56
N SER A 208 24.13 15.62 12.95
CA SER A 208 24.13 15.03 14.29
C SER A 208 24.94 13.72 14.41
N MET A 209 25.56 13.28 13.32
CA MET A 209 26.32 12.03 13.24
C MET A 209 27.83 12.29 13.38
N ASP A 210 28.56 11.27 13.80
CA ASP A 210 30.01 11.23 13.65
C ASP A 210 30.38 11.33 12.16
N PRO A 211 31.49 12.03 11.80
CA PRO A 211 31.88 12.25 10.41
C PRO A 211 32.01 10.94 9.60
N ALA A 212 32.53 9.86 10.17
CA ALA A 212 32.63 8.57 9.50
C ALA A 212 31.26 7.94 9.26
N ALA A 213 30.34 8.05 10.23
CA ALA A 213 28.96 7.58 10.10
C ALA A 213 28.16 8.40 9.06
N ALA A 214 28.36 9.73 9.02
CA ALA A 214 27.76 10.60 8.03
C ALA A 214 28.21 10.25 6.62
N GLN A 215 29.52 10.01 6.42
CA GLN A 215 30.06 9.58 5.14
C GLN A 215 29.50 8.22 4.71
N ALA A 216 29.49 7.24 5.60
CA ALA A 216 28.91 5.93 5.34
C ALA A 216 27.41 6.00 5.00
N TYR A 217 26.66 6.91 5.62
CA TYR A 217 25.25 7.15 5.31
C TYR A 217 25.07 7.66 3.87
N VAL A 218 25.85 8.65 3.46
CA VAL A 218 25.82 9.21 2.10
C VAL A 218 26.23 8.16 1.07
N ASP A 219 27.30 7.42 1.31
CA ASP A 219 27.80 6.37 0.41
C ASP A 219 26.76 5.26 0.23
N ASN A 220 26.14 4.82 1.32
CA ASN A 220 25.07 3.80 1.25
C ASN A 220 23.83 4.33 0.51
N ALA A 221 23.46 5.59 0.70
CA ALA A 221 22.33 6.21 0.01
C ALA A 221 22.55 6.27 -1.52
N LEU A 222 23.78 6.54 -1.95
CA LEU A 222 24.16 6.62 -3.38
C LEU A 222 24.08 5.26 -4.10
N LEU A 223 24.18 4.14 -3.40
CA LEU A 223 24.12 2.80 -4.02
C LEU A 223 22.74 2.46 -4.59
N ASN A 224 21.67 3.10 -4.10
CA ASN A 224 20.31 2.71 -4.40
C ASN A 224 19.40 3.90 -4.77
N ILE A 225 19.90 4.83 -5.59
CA ILE A 225 19.12 5.95 -6.12
C ILE A 225 17.99 5.41 -6.99
N GLY A 226 16.78 5.95 -6.82
CA GLY A 226 15.58 5.51 -7.57
C GLY A 226 14.92 4.23 -7.02
N ALA A 227 15.49 3.57 -6.01
CA ALA A 227 14.90 2.36 -5.42
C ALA A 227 13.47 2.56 -4.89
N TRP A 228 13.13 3.79 -4.45
CA TRP A 228 11.79 4.14 -3.97
C TRP A 228 10.69 3.94 -5.02
N GLN A 229 10.99 4.06 -6.33
CA GLN A 229 10.03 3.82 -7.41
C GLN A 229 9.61 2.34 -7.43
N TRP A 230 10.56 1.45 -7.27
CA TRP A 230 10.32 0.01 -7.22
C TRP A 230 9.53 -0.41 -5.97
N ALA A 231 9.66 0.34 -4.87
CA ALA A 231 8.84 0.15 -3.67
C ALA A 231 7.34 0.47 -3.91
N PHE A 232 6.99 1.11 -5.00
CA PHE A 232 5.61 1.27 -5.46
C PHE A 232 5.24 0.27 -6.56
N TRP A 233 6.09 0.09 -7.58
CA TRP A 233 5.74 -0.76 -8.73
C TRP A 233 5.62 -2.24 -8.39
N ILE A 234 6.52 -2.79 -7.58
CA ILE A 234 6.45 -4.21 -7.20
C ILE A 234 5.20 -4.50 -6.37
N PRO A 235 4.88 -3.75 -5.29
CA PRO A 235 3.61 -3.90 -4.59
C PRO A 235 2.37 -3.69 -5.47
N ALA A 236 2.41 -2.76 -6.42
CA ALA A 236 1.32 -2.55 -7.37
C ALA A 236 1.07 -3.78 -8.25
N LEU A 237 2.12 -4.41 -8.76
CA LEU A 237 2.01 -5.66 -9.52
C LEU A 237 1.39 -6.78 -8.67
N ILE A 238 1.83 -6.92 -7.42
CA ILE A 238 1.24 -7.88 -6.47
C ILE A 238 -0.24 -7.57 -6.23
N ALA A 239 -0.61 -6.28 -6.13
CA ALA A 239 -2.00 -5.88 -5.96
C ALA A 239 -2.86 -6.21 -7.20
N VAL A 240 -2.34 -6.05 -8.42
CA VAL A 240 -3.03 -6.48 -9.66
C VAL A 240 -3.27 -8.00 -9.64
N LEU A 241 -2.28 -8.78 -9.27
CA LEU A 241 -2.46 -10.23 -9.09
C LEU A 241 -3.46 -10.54 -7.96
N GLY A 242 -3.46 -9.75 -6.90
CA GLY A 242 -4.43 -9.82 -5.81
C GLY A 242 -5.87 -9.54 -6.26
N VAL A 243 -6.08 -8.60 -7.17
CA VAL A 243 -7.40 -8.32 -7.78
C VAL A 243 -7.91 -9.56 -8.51
N ILE A 244 -7.07 -10.17 -9.36
CA ILE A 244 -7.42 -11.42 -10.07
C ILE A 244 -7.74 -12.54 -9.08
N PHE A 245 -6.92 -12.69 -8.05
CA PHE A 245 -7.12 -13.67 -6.99
C PHE A 245 -8.47 -13.48 -6.27
N ILE A 246 -8.85 -12.25 -5.90
CA ILE A 246 -10.12 -11.92 -5.26
C ILE A 246 -11.30 -12.29 -6.17
N ILE A 247 -11.25 -11.92 -7.45
CA ILE A 247 -12.30 -12.22 -8.44
C ILE A 247 -12.54 -13.73 -8.56
N VAL A 248 -11.47 -14.51 -8.60
CA VAL A 248 -11.56 -15.97 -8.76
C VAL A 248 -11.99 -16.65 -7.46
N THR A 249 -11.49 -16.19 -6.31
CA THR A 249 -11.60 -16.88 -5.03
C THR A 249 -12.89 -16.57 -4.28
N LEU A 250 -13.32 -15.31 -4.25
CA LEU A 250 -14.43 -14.87 -3.41
C LEU A 250 -15.79 -14.99 -4.10
N ARG A 251 -16.83 -15.19 -3.28
CA ARG A 251 -18.25 -15.10 -3.65
C ARG A 251 -18.98 -14.33 -2.55
N ASP A 252 -19.94 -13.51 -2.94
CA ASP A 252 -20.58 -12.55 -2.00
C ASP A 252 -21.39 -13.30 -0.91
N THR A 253 -22.30 -14.18 -1.33
CA THR A 253 -23.22 -14.87 -0.42
C THR A 253 -23.29 -16.36 -0.72
N PRO A 254 -23.78 -17.19 0.22
CA PRO A 254 -24.04 -18.62 -0.02
C PRO A 254 -24.99 -18.87 -1.19
N SER A 255 -26.00 -18.04 -1.38
CA SER A 255 -26.94 -18.15 -2.49
C SER A 255 -26.28 -18.00 -3.86
N SER A 256 -25.18 -17.24 -3.97
CA SER A 256 -24.41 -17.07 -5.20
C SER A 256 -23.76 -18.35 -5.73
N VAL A 257 -23.70 -19.40 -4.90
CA VAL A 257 -23.19 -20.74 -5.26
C VAL A 257 -24.23 -21.86 -5.10
N GLY A 258 -25.52 -21.46 -4.99
CA GLY A 258 -26.65 -22.39 -4.87
C GLY A 258 -26.77 -23.07 -3.51
N LEU A 259 -26.32 -22.41 -2.45
CA LEU A 259 -26.53 -22.83 -1.07
C LEU A 259 -27.64 -21.99 -0.42
N PRO A 260 -28.39 -22.54 0.56
CA PRO A 260 -29.37 -21.77 1.33
C PRO A 260 -28.64 -20.71 2.19
N GLU A 261 -29.30 -19.57 2.39
CA GLU A 261 -28.85 -18.50 3.30
C GLU A 261 -29.13 -18.83 4.75
#